data_a918605a6fe75b75d17ce96492f5c53c
#
_entry.id   a918605a6fe75b75d17ce96492f5c53c
#
_cell.length_a   1.000
_cell.length_b   1.000
_cell.length_c   1.000
_cell.angle_alpha   90.00
_cell.angle_beta   90.00
_cell.angle_gamma   90.00
#
_symmetry.space_group_name_H-M   'P 1'
#
loop_
_entity.id
_entity.type
_entity.pdbx_description
1 polymer ?
#
loop_
_entity_poly.entity_id
_entity_poly.type
_entity_poly.pdbx_seq_one_letter_code
_entity_poly.pdbx_strand_id
1 'polypeptide(L)'
;MSTISVNKGRQSNIELLRIVAMVMIVASHFGVHGGFNYGEEISLNSVWITFFGSGGKLGVDIFMLISGYFAVMSARFRFSRVLRLWLQGFFYAVGIYLVLVLTKTVKFKTVDLLLNFIPVSANIWWFLTCFFILTLLSPLIHRMYRSISQSTFKKALAVMTVFWILSYTFLNLNGFANELVSMFYMYSIGAYIRLWRDEKTNRPVVCIIAAVFIMLLSCGLTIGMKQIVTKDYQRFVTNYFGSTSLFVVAAAVLLFLGFKNIRMGSIRWLNAISAATFGVYLIHEDPFMRSVLWSRFVKTSSHAQSSDLIFFSLWVTAAVFGACIVIELLRIHLIERWYLKPLKKHDDDISAFVDRVCQKVLRF
;
A
#
# COMPACT_ATOMS: atom_id res chain seq x y z
N MET A 1 -38.88 7.14 -10.38
CA MET A 1 -37.44 6.82 -10.15
C MET A 1 -37.12 7.08 -8.70
N SER A 2 -37.16 6.03 -7.90
CA SER A 2 -36.98 6.13 -6.43
C SER A 2 -35.49 6.25 -6.11
N THR A 3 -35.07 7.37 -5.59
CA THR A 3 -33.76 7.61 -4.99
C THR A 3 -33.65 6.83 -3.67
N ILE A 4 -33.14 5.61 -3.75
CA ILE A 4 -32.75 4.87 -2.56
C ILE A 4 -31.43 5.50 -2.07
N SER A 5 -31.55 6.40 -1.11
CA SER A 5 -30.44 6.89 -0.28
C SER A 5 -29.96 5.72 0.59
N VAL A 6 -29.11 4.88 0.03
CA VAL A 6 -28.39 3.87 0.82
C VAL A 6 -27.34 4.59 1.63
N ASN A 7 -27.60 4.78 2.91
CA ASN A 7 -26.61 5.16 3.91
C ASN A 7 -25.57 4.03 3.97
N LYS A 8 -24.58 4.07 3.07
CA LYS A 8 -23.56 3.01 2.93
C LYS A 8 -22.58 3.14 4.09
N GLY A 9 -22.86 2.41 5.16
CA GLY A 9 -21.87 2.10 6.19
C GLY A 9 -20.57 1.57 5.55
N ARG A 10 -19.44 1.66 6.26
CA ARG A 10 -18.16 1.10 5.82
C ARG A 10 -18.34 -0.35 5.40
N GLN A 11 -17.72 -0.74 4.28
CA GLN A 11 -17.77 -2.11 3.73
C GLN A 11 -16.69 -2.94 4.42
N SER A 12 -17.06 -3.67 5.47
CA SER A 12 -16.09 -4.42 6.30
C SER A 12 -15.34 -5.51 5.53
N ASN A 13 -15.88 -6.04 4.44
CA ASN A 13 -15.16 -6.95 3.54
C ASN A 13 -13.94 -6.28 2.87
N ILE A 14 -14.06 -5.02 2.44
CA ILE A 14 -12.93 -4.24 1.90
C ILE A 14 -12.00 -3.76 3.01
N GLU A 15 -12.54 -3.42 4.17
CA GLU A 15 -11.72 -3.08 5.33
C GLU A 15 -10.89 -4.29 5.79
N LEU A 16 -11.43 -5.51 5.73
CA LEU A 16 -10.67 -6.74 5.96
C LEU A 16 -9.53 -6.91 4.95
N LEU A 17 -9.79 -6.65 3.67
CA LEU A 17 -8.74 -6.70 2.65
C LEU A 17 -7.61 -5.70 2.92
N ARG A 18 -7.91 -4.50 3.43
CA ARG A 18 -6.88 -3.53 3.85
C ARG A 18 -6.03 -4.06 5.00
N ILE A 19 -6.65 -4.72 5.98
CA ILE A 19 -5.94 -5.35 7.09
C ILE A 19 -5.01 -6.45 6.56
N VAL A 20 -5.52 -7.35 5.72
CA VAL A 20 -4.72 -8.41 5.08
C VAL A 20 -3.55 -7.81 4.29
N ALA A 21 -3.80 -6.76 3.49
CA ALA A 21 -2.77 -6.08 2.73
C ALA A 21 -1.67 -5.50 3.64
N MET A 22 -2.03 -4.89 4.77
CA MET A 22 -1.04 -4.36 5.71
C MET A 22 -0.26 -5.46 6.44
N VAL A 23 -0.91 -6.56 6.80
CA VAL A 23 -0.21 -7.72 7.37
C VAL A 23 0.80 -8.29 6.37
N MET A 24 0.45 -8.38 5.07
CA MET A 24 1.39 -8.80 4.02
C MET A 24 2.56 -7.81 3.87
N ILE A 25 2.34 -6.50 4.03
CA ILE A 25 3.41 -5.50 4.01
C ILE A 25 4.35 -5.68 5.21
N VAL A 26 3.83 -5.87 6.42
CA VAL A 26 4.67 -6.13 7.62
C VAL A 26 5.47 -7.43 7.46
N ALA A 27 4.83 -8.49 6.97
CA ALA A 27 5.48 -9.77 6.67
C ALA A 27 6.62 -9.61 5.63
N SER A 28 6.36 -8.84 4.58
CA SER A 28 7.38 -8.53 3.57
C SER A 28 8.57 -7.78 4.17
N HIS A 29 8.32 -6.80 5.04
CA HIS A 29 9.39 -6.03 5.67
C HIS A 29 10.21 -6.87 6.67
N PHE A 30 9.60 -7.85 7.33
CA PHE A 30 10.34 -8.87 8.06
C PHE A 30 11.33 -9.60 7.14
N GLY A 31 10.88 -10.06 5.97
CA GLY A 31 11.74 -10.78 5.02
C GLY A 31 12.83 -9.90 4.40
N VAL A 32 12.46 -8.68 3.97
CA VAL A 32 13.36 -7.76 3.23
C VAL A 32 14.37 -7.07 4.15
N HIS A 33 13.94 -6.64 5.34
CA HIS A 33 14.78 -5.90 6.29
C HIS A 33 15.36 -6.78 7.40
N GLY A 34 14.98 -8.06 7.42
CA GLY A 34 15.40 -9.02 8.44
C GLY A 34 16.87 -9.43 8.42
N GLY A 35 17.62 -9.02 7.38
CA GLY A 35 19.05 -9.37 7.26
C GLY A 35 19.29 -10.84 6.93
N PHE A 36 18.33 -11.50 6.29
CA PHE A 36 18.46 -12.89 5.83
C PHE A 36 19.38 -12.98 4.61
N ASN A 37 20.37 -13.85 4.68
CA ASN A 37 21.29 -14.12 3.57
C ASN A 37 21.47 -15.63 3.42
N TYR A 38 20.81 -16.22 2.45
CA TYR A 38 20.89 -17.64 2.13
C TYR A 38 21.82 -17.93 0.93
N GLY A 39 22.40 -16.90 0.30
CA GLY A 39 23.19 -17.06 -0.91
C GLY A 39 22.41 -17.80 -2.00
N GLU A 40 23.00 -18.87 -2.57
CA GLU A 40 22.37 -19.71 -3.60
C GLU A 40 21.67 -20.94 -3.00
N GLU A 41 21.72 -21.14 -1.68
CA GLU A 41 21.14 -22.30 -1.02
C GLU A 41 19.61 -22.27 -1.07
N ILE A 42 19.01 -23.38 -1.50
CA ILE A 42 17.57 -23.64 -1.41
C ILE A 42 17.30 -24.49 -0.19
N SER A 43 16.94 -23.85 0.89
CA SER A 43 16.44 -24.50 2.10
C SER A 43 14.96 -24.15 2.29
N LEU A 44 14.28 -24.88 3.16
CA LEU A 44 12.88 -24.56 3.55
C LEU A 44 12.78 -23.12 4.04
N ASN A 45 13.76 -22.65 4.81
CA ASN A 45 13.79 -21.29 5.35
C ASN A 45 13.97 -20.24 4.23
N SER A 46 14.84 -20.50 3.25
CA SER A 46 15.03 -19.57 2.11
C SER A 46 13.78 -19.46 1.24
N VAL A 47 13.11 -20.60 0.98
CA VAL A 47 11.82 -20.64 0.25
C VAL A 47 10.74 -19.90 1.02
N TRP A 48 10.64 -20.15 2.33
CA TRP A 48 9.67 -19.47 3.19
C TRP A 48 9.87 -17.95 3.20
N ILE A 49 11.10 -17.46 3.43
CA ILE A 49 11.39 -16.02 3.47
C ILE A 49 11.13 -15.37 2.11
N THR A 50 11.43 -16.04 1.00
CA THR A 50 11.11 -15.56 -0.35
C THR A 50 9.60 -15.40 -0.53
N PHE A 51 8.82 -16.41 -0.16
CA PHE A 51 7.34 -16.35 -0.19
C PHE A 51 6.80 -15.28 0.76
N PHE A 52 7.29 -15.26 2.00
CA PHE A 52 6.85 -14.32 3.04
C PHE A 52 7.14 -12.87 2.67
N GLY A 53 8.29 -12.63 2.02
CA GLY A 53 8.69 -11.32 1.51
C GLY A 53 7.91 -10.85 0.27
N SER A 54 7.26 -11.75 -0.47
CA SER A 54 6.60 -11.43 -1.74
C SER A 54 5.33 -10.57 -1.62
N GLY A 55 4.70 -10.55 -0.43
CA GLY A 55 3.41 -9.90 -0.21
C GLY A 55 3.43 -8.38 -0.17
N GLY A 56 4.61 -7.74 -0.04
CA GLY A 56 4.71 -6.30 0.21
C GLY A 56 4.15 -5.44 -0.92
N LYS A 57 4.61 -5.65 -2.13
CA LYS A 57 4.13 -4.90 -3.31
C LYS A 57 2.68 -5.24 -3.64
N LEU A 58 2.26 -6.49 -3.43
CA LEU A 58 0.86 -6.91 -3.55
C LEU A 58 -0.03 -6.11 -2.59
N GLY A 59 0.38 -5.93 -1.34
CA GLY A 59 -0.33 -5.11 -0.36
C GLY A 59 -0.46 -3.65 -0.80
N VAL A 60 0.62 -3.06 -1.32
CA VAL A 60 0.61 -1.69 -1.88
C VAL A 60 -0.38 -1.56 -3.03
N ASP A 61 -0.36 -2.48 -3.98
CA ASP A 61 -1.25 -2.48 -5.14
C ASP A 61 -2.73 -2.59 -4.72
N ILE A 62 -3.03 -3.44 -3.74
CA ILE A 62 -4.36 -3.55 -3.15
C ILE A 62 -4.80 -2.21 -2.53
N PHE A 63 -3.94 -1.53 -1.77
CA PHE A 63 -4.26 -0.22 -1.19
C PHE A 63 -4.60 0.81 -2.26
N MET A 64 -3.83 0.84 -3.35
CA MET A 64 -4.05 1.79 -4.44
C MET A 64 -5.32 1.49 -5.22
N LEU A 65 -5.58 0.21 -5.50
CA LEU A 65 -6.80 -0.24 -6.17
C LEU A 65 -8.06 0.11 -5.36
N ILE A 66 -8.05 -0.16 -4.04
CA ILE A 66 -9.13 0.24 -3.13
C ILE A 66 -9.29 1.76 -3.13
N SER A 67 -8.18 2.51 -3.10
CA SER A 67 -8.22 3.98 -3.07
C SER A 67 -8.86 4.54 -4.34
N GLY A 68 -8.46 4.06 -5.53
CA GLY A 68 -9.04 4.47 -6.80
C GLY A 68 -10.53 4.13 -6.90
N TYR A 69 -10.91 2.92 -6.47
CA TYR A 69 -12.30 2.44 -6.50
C TYR A 69 -13.25 3.34 -5.68
N PHE A 70 -12.84 3.76 -4.48
CA PHE A 70 -13.71 4.61 -3.66
C PHE A 70 -13.59 6.10 -3.99
N ALA A 71 -12.38 6.57 -4.30
CA ALA A 71 -12.14 7.99 -4.48
C ALA A 71 -12.79 8.56 -5.75
N VAL A 72 -12.85 7.78 -6.84
CA VAL A 72 -13.43 8.23 -8.12
C VAL A 72 -14.91 8.65 -8.01
N MET A 73 -15.63 8.11 -7.03
CA MET A 73 -17.03 8.48 -6.73
C MET A 73 -17.15 9.62 -5.73
N SER A 74 -16.04 10.17 -5.22
CA SER A 74 -16.10 11.30 -4.31
C SER A 74 -16.64 12.53 -5.04
N ALA A 75 -17.75 13.08 -4.52
CA ALA A 75 -18.39 14.25 -5.13
C ALA A 75 -17.57 15.53 -4.95
N ARG A 76 -16.76 15.60 -3.87
CA ARG A 76 -16.00 16.80 -3.51
C ARG A 76 -14.57 16.44 -3.10
N PHE A 77 -13.64 17.30 -3.46
CA PHE A 77 -12.30 17.29 -2.91
C PHE A 77 -12.32 17.71 -1.45
N ARG A 78 -11.56 17.04 -0.60
CA ARG A 78 -11.44 17.41 0.82
C ARG A 78 -9.97 17.64 1.13
N PHE A 79 -9.61 18.91 1.28
CA PHE A 79 -8.23 19.29 1.61
C PHE A 79 -7.81 18.72 2.98
N SER A 80 -8.74 18.60 3.91
CA SER A 80 -8.50 17.96 5.21
C SER A 80 -7.94 16.55 5.10
N ARG A 81 -8.23 15.79 4.01
CA ARG A 81 -7.64 14.48 3.77
C ARG A 81 -6.16 14.58 3.41
N VAL A 82 -5.80 15.53 2.56
CA VAL A 82 -4.40 15.77 2.14
C VAL A 82 -3.58 16.20 3.35
N LEU A 83 -4.10 17.17 4.10
CA LEU A 83 -3.42 17.72 5.28
C LEU A 83 -3.33 16.68 6.41
N ARG A 84 -4.34 15.82 6.56
CA ARG A 84 -4.29 14.68 7.50
C ARG A 84 -3.13 13.74 7.18
N LEU A 85 -2.92 13.38 5.91
CA LEU A 85 -1.80 12.53 5.50
C LEU A 85 -0.46 13.17 5.85
N TRP A 86 -0.31 14.46 5.55
CA TRP A 86 0.91 15.19 5.86
C TRP A 86 1.16 15.28 7.37
N LEU A 87 0.14 15.66 8.15
CA LEU A 87 0.24 15.76 9.62
C LEU A 87 0.52 14.41 10.28
N GLN A 88 -0.05 13.33 9.75
CA GLN A 88 0.23 11.98 10.24
C GLN A 88 1.69 11.59 9.97
N GLY A 89 2.21 11.85 8.75
CA GLY A 89 3.62 11.66 8.42
C GLY A 89 4.53 12.51 9.29
N PHE A 90 4.24 13.79 9.44
CA PHE A 90 4.97 14.72 10.31
C PHE A 90 5.02 14.22 11.77
N PHE A 91 3.86 13.81 12.32
CA PHE A 91 3.79 13.31 13.69
C PHE A 91 4.70 12.11 13.92
N TYR A 92 4.69 11.13 13.00
CA TYR A 92 5.53 9.95 13.14
C TYR A 92 7.00 10.23 12.84
N ALA A 93 7.32 11.00 11.80
CA ALA A 93 8.71 11.34 11.48
C ALA A 93 9.41 12.04 12.65
N VAL A 94 8.80 13.10 13.16
CA VAL A 94 9.39 13.88 14.28
C VAL A 94 9.31 13.08 15.58
N GLY A 95 8.18 12.45 15.87
CA GLY A 95 7.95 11.72 17.13
C GLY A 95 8.89 10.53 17.29
N ILE A 96 9.03 9.68 16.27
CA ILE A 96 9.92 8.52 16.31
C ILE A 96 11.38 8.97 16.44
N TYR A 97 11.82 9.95 15.62
CA TYR A 97 13.18 10.47 15.70
C TYR A 97 13.51 11.00 17.09
N LEU A 98 12.63 11.83 17.67
CA LEU A 98 12.85 12.38 19.01
C LEU A 98 12.90 11.30 20.10
N VAL A 99 12.00 10.30 20.05
CA VAL A 99 12.01 9.18 21.00
C VAL A 99 13.31 8.40 20.90
N LEU A 100 13.78 8.09 19.67
CA LEU A 100 15.03 7.35 19.49
C LEU A 100 16.28 8.14 19.91
N VAL A 101 16.27 9.45 19.77
CA VAL A 101 17.33 10.33 20.28
C VAL A 101 17.31 10.39 21.81
N LEU A 102 16.13 10.59 22.42
CA LEU A 102 15.99 10.65 23.88
C LEU A 102 16.38 9.34 24.57
N THR A 103 16.08 8.20 23.93
CA THR A 103 16.51 6.88 24.40
C THR A 103 17.98 6.55 24.07
N LYS A 104 18.72 7.50 23.49
CA LYS A 104 20.13 7.33 23.06
C LYS A 104 20.33 6.19 22.06
N THR A 105 19.26 5.76 21.39
CA THR A 105 19.30 4.72 20.36
C THR A 105 19.89 5.25 19.04
N VAL A 106 19.61 6.52 18.73
CA VAL A 106 20.14 7.25 17.57
C VAL A 106 20.82 8.52 18.04
N LYS A 107 21.94 8.90 17.40
CA LYS A 107 22.61 10.17 17.68
C LYS A 107 21.82 11.32 17.08
N PHE A 108 21.67 12.41 17.82
CA PHE A 108 21.03 13.63 17.33
C PHE A 108 21.83 14.24 16.19
N LYS A 109 21.14 14.59 15.10
CA LYS A 109 21.66 15.38 13.98
C LYS A 109 20.60 16.39 13.55
N THR A 110 20.99 17.67 13.50
CA THR A 110 20.08 18.75 13.13
C THR A 110 19.47 18.56 11.74
N VAL A 111 20.26 18.07 10.78
CA VAL A 111 19.79 17.80 9.40
C VAL A 111 18.67 16.74 9.40
N ASP A 112 18.85 15.65 10.15
CA ASP A 112 17.85 14.60 10.26
C ASP A 112 16.53 15.14 10.85
N LEU A 113 16.62 15.99 11.90
CA LEU A 113 15.45 16.64 12.46
C LEU A 113 14.75 17.54 11.44
N LEU A 114 15.49 18.38 10.70
CA LEU A 114 14.92 19.27 9.68
C LEU A 114 14.22 18.48 8.55
N LEU A 115 14.81 17.36 8.09
CA LEU A 115 14.19 16.50 7.11
C LEU A 115 12.88 15.86 7.63
N ASN A 116 12.83 15.49 8.91
CA ASN A 116 11.62 14.96 9.54
C ASN A 116 10.48 16.00 9.64
N PHE A 117 10.78 17.30 9.62
CA PHE A 117 9.75 18.35 9.54
C PHE A 117 9.05 18.43 8.18
N ILE A 118 9.66 17.92 7.11
CA ILE A 118 9.12 17.94 5.75
C ILE A 118 9.01 16.53 5.15
N PRO A 119 8.30 15.57 5.79
CA PRO A 119 8.40 14.13 5.52
C PRO A 119 8.03 13.75 4.10
N VAL A 120 7.10 14.47 3.47
CA VAL A 120 6.69 14.24 2.08
C VAL A 120 7.75 14.74 1.11
N SER A 121 8.26 15.96 1.29
CA SER A 121 9.28 16.56 0.42
C SER A 121 10.63 15.86 0.57
N ALA A 122 10.98 15.42 1.78
CA ALA A 122 12.18 14.62 2.06
C ALA A 122 12.03 13.15 1.64
N ASN A 123 10.86 12.73 1.16
CA ASN A 123 10.56 11.35 0.75
C ASN A 123 10.93 10.31 1.81
N ILE A 124 10.64 10.61 3.09
CA ILE A 124 10.94 9.68 4.20
C ILE A 124 10.28 8.33 3.99
N TRP A 125 9.04 8.34 3.51
CA TRP A 125 8.31 7.14 3.06
C TRP A 125 7.85 7.34 1.62
N TRP A 126 8.43 6.61 0.70
CA TRP A 126 8.07 6.69 -0.71
C TRP A 126 6.55 6.49 -0.98
N PHE A 127 5.91 5.56 -0.24
CA PHE A 127 4.48 5.31 -0.39
C PHE A 127 3.63 6.51 0.09
N LEU A 128 3.98 7.11 1.24
CA LEU A 128 3.32 8.33 1.73
C LEU A 128 3.43 9.45 0.69
N THR A 129 4.63 9.67 0.16
CA THR A 129 4.90 10.73 -0.83
C THR A 129 4.06 10.52 -2.10
N CYS A 130 4.09 9.32 -2.69
CA CYS A 130 3.30 9.01 -3.88
C CYS A 130 1.79 9.10 -3.61
N PHE A 131 1.33 8.58 -2.47
CA PHE A 131 -0.08 8.62 -2.10
C PHE A 131 -0.58 10.04 -1.82
N PHE A 132 0.26 10.88 -1.21
CA PHE A 132 0.00 12.29 -1.01
C PHE A 132 -0.18 13.02 -2.35
N ILE A 133 0.76 12.82 -3.31
CA ILE A 133 0.70 13.42 -4.64
C ILE A 133 -0.59 12.98 -5.36
N LEU A 134 -0.91 11.69 -5.39
CA LEU A 134 -2.13 11.18 -6.02
C LEU A 134 -3.40 11.71 -5.36
N THR A 135 -3.41 11.85 -4.03
CA THR A 135 -4.55 12.41 -3.31
C THR A 135 -4.72 13.89 -3.62
N LEU A 136 -3.63 14.65 -3.71
CA LEU A 136 -3.63 16.07 -4.07
C LEU A 136 -4.13 16.27 -5.51
N LEU A 137 -3.68 15.43 -6.44
CA LEU A 137 -4.06 15.50 -7.86
C LEU A 137 -5.41 14.82 -8.16
N SER A 138 -6.02 14.15 -7.18
CA SER A 138 -7.27 13.39 -7.38
C SER A 138 -8.41 14.18 -8.03
N PRO A 139 -8.62 15.50 -7.79
CA PRO A 139 -9.67 16.24 -8.45
C PRO A 139 -9.52 16.30 -9.99
N LEU A 140 -8.30 16.53 -10.45
CA LEU A 140 -7.95 16.54 -11.88
C LEU A 140 -8.09 15.14 -12.49
N ILE A 141 -7.52 14.16 -11.82
CA ILE A 141 -7.55 12.74 -12.24
C ILE A 141 -9.01 12.25 -12.37
N HIS A 142 -9.85 12.50 -11.37
CA HIS A 142 -11.24 12.05 -11.41
C HIS A 142 -12.07 12.76 -12.48
N ARG A 143 -11.80 14.04 -12.72
CA ARG A 143 -12.46 14.77 -13.77
C ARG A 143 -12.08 14.23 -15.15
N MET A 144 -10.79 13.98 -15.38
CA MET A 144 -10.30 13.31 -16.59
C MET A 144 -10.99 11.94 -16.78
N TYR A 145 -11.06 11.10 -15.75
CA TYR A 145 -11.68 9.79 -15.87
C TYR A 145 -13.17 9.84 -16.21
N ARG A 146 -13.88 10.87 -15.75
CA ARG A 146 -15.31 11.05 -16.05
C ARG A 146 -15.58 11.67 -17.41
N SER A 147 -14.59 12.36 -18.02
CA SER A 147 -14.73 13.00 -19.33
C SER A 147 -14.44 12.07 -20.51
N ILE A 148 -13.72 10.97 -20.29
CA ILE A 148 -13.36 10.02 -21.35
C ILE A 148 -14.34 8.85 -21.41
N SER A 149 -14.48 8.25 -22.62
CA SER A 149 -15.31 7.07 -22.78
C SER A 149 -14.71 5.82 -22.14
N GLN A 150 -15.57 4.83 -21.84
CA GLN A 150 -15.10 3.51 -21.35
C GLN A 150 -14.08 2.89 -22.29
N SER A 151 -14.31 2.98 -23.62
CA SER A 151 -13.41 2.43 -24.63
C SER A 151 -12.03 3.11 -24.59
N THR A 152 -12.00 4.45 -24.50
CA THR A 152 -10.76 5.21 -24.39
C THR A 152 -9.99 4.86 -23.12
N PHE A 153 -10.68 4.77 -21.97
CA PHE A 153 -10.03 4.40 -20.72
C PHE A 153 -9.47 2.96 -20.77
N LYS A 154 -10.25 2.01 -21.32
CA LYS A 154 -9.78 0.63 -21.50
C LYS A 154 -8.53 0.56 -22.40
N LYS A 155 -8.51 1.31 -23.50
CA LYS A 155 -7.34 1.40 -24.40
C LYS A 155 -6.13 1.98 -23.66
N ALA A 156 -6.30 3.05 -22.87
CA ALA A 156 -5.23 3.63 -22.07
C ALA A 156 -4.65 2.62 -21.06
N LEU A 157 -5.51 1.90 -20.33
CA LEU A 157 -5.05 0.83 -19.42
C LEU A 157 -4.32 -0.28 -20.17
N ALA A 158 -4.81 -0.70 -21.35
CA ALA A 158 -4.15 -1.72 -22.17
C ALA A 158 -2.76 -1.28 -22.63
N VAL A 159 -2.63 -0.02 -23.09
CA VAL A 159 -1.33 0.55 -23.45
C VAL A 159 -0.39 0.54 -22.24
N MET A 160 -0.83 1.01 -21.07
CA MET A 160 -0.03 0.97 -19.85
C MET A 160 0.35 -0.47 -19.48
N THR A 161 -0.56 -1.43 -19.63
CA THR A 161 -0.27 -2.85 -19.37
C THR A 161 0.86 -3.35 -20.28
N VAL A 162 0.78 -3.08 -21.58
CA VAL A 162 1.81 -3.53 -22.54
C VAL A 162 3.16 -2.88 -22.25
N PHE A 163 3.20 -1.53 -22.16
CA PHE A 163 4.46 -0.80 -22.06
C PHE A 163 5.09 -0.85 -20.67
N TRP A 164 4.33 -1.04 -19.60
CA TRP A 164 4.89 -1.11 -18.24
C TRP A 164 4.88 -2.51 -17.66
N ILE A 165 3.70 -3.15 -17.64
CA ILE A 165 3.56 -4.42 -16.93
C ILE A 165 4.25 -5.57 -17.68
N LEU A 166 3.95 -5.76 -18.96
CA LEU A 166 4.53 -6.84 -19.75
C LEU A 166 6.02 -6.60 -20.03
N SER A 167 6.40 -5.37 -20.38
CA SER A 167 7.81 -5.03 -20.62
C SER A 167 8.67 -5.20 -19.37
N TYR A 168 8.17 -4.81 -18.20
CA TYR A 168 8.86 -5.04 -16.94
C TYR A 168 8.96 -6.54 -16.61
N THR A 169 7.83 -7.26 -16.68
CA THR A 169 7.77 -8.66 -16.26
C THR A 169 8.63 -9.59 -17.13
N PHE A 170 8.57 -9.43 -18.44
CA PHE A 170 9.18 -10.39 -19.38
C PHE A 170 10.47 -9.89 -20.04
N LEU A 171 10.62 -8.58 -20.24
CA LEU A 171 11.77 -8.00 -20.91
C LEU A 171 12.74 -7.30 -19.95
N ASN A 172 12.34 -7.16 -18.68
CA ASN A 172 13.10 -6.43 -17.65
C ASN A 172 13.50 -4.99 -18.05
N LEU A 173 12.62 -4.31 -18.77
CA LEU A 173 12.81 -2.94 -19.17
C LEU A 173 12.34 -2.01 -18.05
N ASN A 174 13.28 -1.49 -17.25
CA ASN A 174 13.00 -0.68 -16.05
C ASN A 174 12.87 0.83 -16.34
N GLY A 175 13.05 1.28 -17.59
CA GLY A 175 13.21 2.69 -17.92
C GLY A 175 12.10 3.63 -17.47
N PHE A 176 10.90 3.13 -17.19
CA PHE A 176 9.73 3.90 -16.72
C PHE A 176 9.06 3.30 -15.48
N ALA A 177 9.61 2.26 -14.88
CA ALA A 177 9.07 1.62 -13.68
C ALA A 177 9.36 2.47 -12.44
N ASN A 178 8.51 3.49 -12.24
CA ASN A 178 8.59 4.35 -11.07
C ASN A 178 7.37 4.04 -10.17
N GLU A 179 7.58 4.10 -8.87
CA GLU A 179 6.57 3.75 -7.86
C GLU A 179 5.29 4.60 -8.02
N LEU A 180 5.41 5.88 -8.36
CA LEU A 180 4.26 6.76 -8.57
C LEU A 180 3.41 6.30 -9.77
N VAL A 181 4.05 5.89 -10.85
CA VAL A 181 3.38 5.39 -12.06
C VAL A 181 2.67 4.07 -11.78
N SER A 182 3.31 3.15 -11.07
CA SER A 182 2.69 1.89 -10.65
C SER A 182 1.46 2.13 -9.77
N MET A 183 1.57 3.01 -8.79
CA MET A 183 0.46 3.39 -7.93
C MET A 183 -0.67 4.07 -8.71
N PHE A 184 -0.36 4.95 -9.65
CA PHE A 184 -1.35 5.58 -10.53
C PHE A 184 -2.06 4.54 -11.41
N TYR A 185 -1.35 3.57 -11.94
CA TYR A 185 -1.93 2.48 -12.74
C TYR A 185 -2.92 1.65 -11.92
N MET A 186 -2.56 1.20 -10.73
CA MET A 186 -3.45 0.44 -9.84
C MET A 186 -4.65 1.27 -9.39
N TYR A 187 -4.44 2.55 -9.09
CA TYR A 187 -5.50 3.50 -8.81
C TYR A 187 -6.48 3.63 -9.98
N SER A 188 -5.95 3.68 -11.22
CA SER A 188 -6.75 3.75 -12.46
C SER A 188 -7.58 2.49 -12.68
N ILE A 189 -7.01 1.30 -12.41
CA ILE A 189 -7.77 0.03 -12.46
C ILE A 189 -8.94 0.06 -11.46
N GLY A 190 -8.68 0.50 -10.23
CA GLY A 190 -9.73 0.64 -9.22
C GLY A 190 -10.85 1.57 -9.67
N ALA A 191 -10.51 2.73 -10.22
CA ALA A 191 -11.45 3.69 -10.79
C ALA A 191 -12.23 3.09 -11.98
N TYR A 192 -11.57 2.38 -12.89
CA TYR A 192 -12.21 1.71 -14.02
C TYR A 192 -13.25 0.68 -13.57
N ILE A 193 -12.87 -0.17 -12.59
CA ILE A 193 -13.81 -1.16 -12.02
C ILE A 193 -15.05 -0.45 -11.47
N ARG A 194 -14.85 0.65 -10.74
CA ARG A 194 -15.95 1.39 -10.12
C ARG A 194 -16.88 2.04 -11.11
N LEU A 195 -16.35 2.59 -12.18
CA LEU A 195 -17.14 3.34 -13.17
C LEU A 195 -17.90 2.43 -14.13
N TRP A 196 -17.32 1.29 -14.52
CA TRP A 196 -17.86 0.50 -15.64
C TRP A 196 -17.94 -1.01 -15.39
N ARG A 197 -17.35 -1.53 -14.32
CA ARG A 197 -17.29 -2.96 -14.04
C ARG A 197 -17.62 -3.30 -12.59
N ASP A 198 -18.49 -2.48 -11.96
CA ASP A 198 -18.90 -2.70 -10.56
C ASP A 198 -19.92 -3.87 -10.41
N GLU A 199 -19.88 -4.80 -11.32
CA GLU A 199 -20.69 -6.02 -11.28
C GLU A 199 -20.20 -6.96 -10.16
N LYS A 200 -21.15 -7.75 -9.64
CA LYS A 200 -20.85 -8.77 -8.64
C LYS A 200 -20.33 -10.03 -9.34
N THR A 201 -19.21 -10.58 -8.86
CA THR A 201 -18.83 -11.95 -9.23
C THR A 201 -19.58 -12.96 -8.35
N ASN A 202 -20.09 -14.03 -8.97
CA ASN A 202 -20.74 -15.11 -8.24
C ASN A 202 -19.73 -16.12 -7.62
N ARG A 203 -18.42 -15.92 -7.85
CA ARG A 203 -17.37 -16.86 -7.43
C ARG A 203 -16.23 -16.14 -6.68
N PRO A 204 -16.51 -15.48 -5.55
CA PRO A 204 -15.48 -14.73 -4.81
C PRO A 204 -14.31 -15.62 -4.32
N VAL A 205 -14.61 -16.84 -3.88
CA VAL A 205 -13.59 -17.79 -3.38
C VAL A 205 -12.66 -18.22 -4.52
N VAL A 206 -13.17 -18.43 -5.72
CA VAL A 206 -12.35 -18.78 -6.90
C VAL A 206 -11.35 -17.65 -7.22
N CYS A 207 -11.78 -16.40 -7.13
CA CYS A 207 -10.87 -15.25 -7.32
C CYS A 207 -9.75 -15.25 -6.28
N ILE A 208 -10.05 -15.52 -5.02
CA ILE A 208 -9.05 -15.56 -3.94
C ILE A 208 -8.08 -16.73 -4.16
N ILE A 209 -8.59 -17.93 -4.47
CA ILE A 209 -7.74 -19.09 -4.75
C ILE A 209 -6.84 -18.85 -5.96
N ALA A 210 -7.36 -18.27 -7.04
CA ALA A 210 -6.59 -17.94 -8.22
C ALA A 210 -5.48 -16.91 -7.91
N ALA A 211 -5.75 -15.91 -7.08
CA ALA A 211 -4.74 -14.96 -6.63
C ALA A 211 -3.61 -15.62 -5.84
N VAL A 212 -3.96 -16.50 -4.90
CA VAL A 212 -2.97 -17.27 -4.12
C VAL A 212 -2.15 -18.16 -5.05
N PHE A 213 -2.78 -18.86 -5.98
CA PHE A 213 -2.08 -19.69 -6.97
C PHE A 213 -1.09 -18.88 -7.82
N ILE A 214 -1.49 -17.69 -8.30
CA ILE A 214 -0.62 -16.79 -9.06
C ILE A 214 0.60 -16.37 -8.23
N MET A 215 0.43 -16.06 -6.95
CA MET A 215 1.53 -15.70 -6.07
C MET A 215 2.46 -16.88 -5.79
N LEU A 216 1.92 -18.08 -5.62
CA LEU A 216 2.73 -19.30 -5.47
C LEU A 216 3.50 -19.62 -6.76
N LEU A 217 2.87 -19.45 -7.93
CA LEU A 217 3.52 -19.59 -9.23
C LEU A 217 4.67 -18.58 -9.38
N SER A 218 4.45 -17.31 -9.06
CA SER A 218 5.46 -16.26 -9.07
C SER A 218 6.64 -16.61 -8.15
N CYS A 219 6.35 -17.13 -6.95
CA CYS A 219 7.37 -17.59 -6.01
C CYS A 219 8.18 -18.77 -6.58
N GLY A 220 7.50 -19.77 -7.14
CA GLY A 220 8.14 -20.93 -7.77
C GLY A 220 9.03 -20.56 -8.96
N LEU A 221 8.57 -19.64 -9.81
CA LEU A 221 9.37 -19.10 -10.91
C LEU A 221 10.61 -18.36 -10.40
N THR A 222 10.47 -17.55 -9.35
CA THR A 222 11.60 -16.84 -8.73
C THR A 222 12.66 -17.80 -8.18
N ILE A 223 12.22 -18.86 -7.48
CA ILE A 223 13.12 -19.87 -6.92
C ILE A 223 13.76 -20.70 -8.04
N GLY A 224 12.96 -21.07 -9.06
CA GLY A 224 13.49 -21.81 -10.23
C GLY A 224 14.54 -21.01 -11.00
N MET A 225 14.32 -19.71 -11.21
CA MET A 225 15.29 -18.83 -11.85
C MET A 225 16.60 -18.71 -11.04
N LYS A 226 16.53 -18.82 -9.71
CA LYS A 226 17.72 -18.86 -8.85
C LYS A 226 18.67 -20.02 -9.20
N GLN A 227 18.15 -21.14 -9.71
CA GLN A 227 18.94 -22.31 -10.10
C GLN A 227 19.58 -22.16 -11.48
N ILE A 228 18.97 -21.39 -12.37
CA ILE A 228 19.34 -21.29 -13.78
C ILE A 228 20.29 -20.11 -14.03
N VAL A 229 20.13 -19.00 -13.27
CA VAL A 229 20.80 -17.73 -13.56
C VAL A 229 21.46 -17.16 -12.30
N THR A 230 22.74 -17.52 -12.09
CA THR A 230 23.49 -17.15 -10.88
C THR A 230 23.87 -15.67 -10.79
N LYS A 231 24.16 -14.98 -11.91
CA LYS A 231 24.69 -13.60 -11.91
C LYS A 231 23.63 -12.48 -11.87
N ASP A 232 22.40 -12.72 -12.34
CA ASP A 232 21.32 -11.71 -12.43
C ASP A 232 20.07 -12.09 -11.63
N TYR A 233 20.20 -13.01 -10.68
CA TYR A 233 19.09 -13.54 -9.90
C TYR A 233 18.24 -12.45 -9.21
N GLN A 234 18.85 -11.50 -8.57
CA GLN A 234 18.10 -10.42 -7.90
C GLN A 234 17.26 -9.59 -8.87
N ARG A 235 17.70 -9.45 -10.10
CA ARG A 235 16.96 -8.76 -11.16
C ARG A 235 15.65 -9.46 -11.50
N PHE A 236 15.64 -10.80 -11.58
CA PHE A 236 14.42 -11.58 -11.84
C PHE A 236 13.49 -11.63 -10.64
N VAL A 237 14.02 -11.67 -9.42
CA VAL A 237 13.21 -11.61 -8.19
C VAL A 237 12.40 -10.32 -8.13
N THR A 238 13.01 -9.18 -8.44
CA THR A 238 12.31 -7.90 -8.46
C THR A 238 11.24 -7.86 -9.55
N ASN A 239 11.48 -8.48 -10.69
CA ASN A 239 10.50 -8.48 -11.79
C ASN A 239 9.23 -9.26 -11.46
N TYR A 240 9.33 -10.39 -10.78
CA TYR A 240 8.14 -11.20 -10.49
C TYR A 240 7.36 -10.71 -9.26
N PHE A 241 8.02 -10.07 -8.30
CA PHE A 241 7.39 -9.55 -7.08
C PHE A 241 7.25 -8.03 -7.03
N GLY A 242 7.70 -7.31 -8.04
CA GLY A 242 7.54 -5.87 -8.13
C GLY A 242 6.08 -5.44 -8.32
N SER A 243 5.73 -4.24 -7.89
CA SER A 243 4.39 -3.64 -8.10
C SER A 243 3.99 -3.48 -9.56
N THR A 244 4.94 -3.52 -10.48
CA THR A 244 4.73 -3.53 -11.93
C THR A 244 4.73 -4.94 -12.54
N SER A 245 4.82 -5.99 -11.72
CA SER A 245 4.74 -7.37 -12.20
C SER A 245 3.32 -7.76 -12.59
N LEU A 246 3.17 -8.45 -13.72
CA LEU A 246 1.89 -9.02 -14.14
C LEU A 246 1.27 -9.94 -13.06
N PHE A 247 2.10 -10.72 -12.38
CA PHE A 247 1.66 -11.62 -11.32
C PHE A 247 1.05 -10.85 -10.14
N VAL A 248 1.75 -9.83 -9.67
CA VAL A 248 1.31 -9.01 -8.53
C VAL A 248 0.06 -8.21 -8.88
N VAL A 249 0.02 -7.56 -10.05
CA VAL A 249 -1.14 -6.82 -10.55
C VAL A 249 -2.36 -7.74 -10.69
N ALA A 250 -2.21 -8.91 -11.32
CA ALA A 250 -3.31 -9.86 -11.49
C ALA A 250 -3.81 -10.38 -10.14
N ALA A 251 -2.92 -10.74 -9.21
CA ALA A 251 -3.28 -11.19 -7.88
C ALA A 251 -4.01 -10.09 -7.08
N ALA A 252 -3.56 -8.83 -7.16
CA ALA A 252 -4.21 -7.70 -6.49
C ALA A 252 -5.64 -7.48 -6.99
N VAL A 253 -5.84 -7.51 -8.31
CA VAL A 253 -7.18 -7.37 -8.92
C VAL A 253 -8.09 -8.53 -8.51
N LEU A 254 -7.60 -9.78 -8.55
CA LEU A 254 -8.37 -10.96 -8.16
C LEU A 254 -8.73 -10.94 -6.68
N LEU A 255 -7.79 -10.61 -5.78
CA LEU A 255 -8.08 -10.45 -4.36
C LEU A 255 -9.13 -9.37 -4.13
N PHE A 256 -8.99 -8.22 -4.77
CA PHE A 256 -9.97 -7.16 -4.66
C PHE A 256 -11.36 -7.61 -5.11
N LEU A 257 -11.48 -8.26 -6.28
CA LEU A 257 -12.75 -8.78 -6.79
C LEU A 257 -13.33 -9.86 -5.88
N GLY A 258 -12.50 -10.75 -5.33
CA GLY A 258 -12.91 -11.74 -4.35
C GLY A 258 -13.48 -11.10 -3.10
N PHE A 259 -12.69 -10.28 -2.41
CA PHE A 259 -13.11 -9.64 -1.16
C PHE A 259 -14.29 -8.69 -1.33
N LYS A 260 -14.34 -7.91 -2.42
CA LYS A 260 -15.46 -7.02 -2.74
C LYS A 260 -16.81 -7.76 -2.74
N ASN A 261 -16.81 -9.02 -3.12
CA ASN A 261 -18.03 -9.83 -3.28
C ASN A 261 -18.31 -10.78 -2.10
N ILE A 262 -17.45 -10.81 -1.08
CA ILE A 262 -17.78 -11.49 0.18
C ILE A 262 -18.93 -10.77 0.88
N ARG A 263 -19.96 -11.50 1.24
CA ARG A 263 -21.09 -10.97 2.01
C ARG A 263 -20.67 -10.81 3.48
N MET A 264 -20.49 -9.58 3.92
CA MET A 264 -20.11 -9.26 5.28
C MET A 264 -20.87 -8.02 5.76
N GLY A 265 -21.47 -8.10 6.93
CA GLY A 265 -22.08 -6.96 7.60
C GLY A 265 -21.04 -5.92 8.05
N SER A 266 -21.49 -4.77 8.53
CA SER A 266 -20.59 -3.75 9.09
C SER A 266 -20.10 -4.17 10.48
N ILE A 267 -18.79 -4.38 10.63
CA ILE A 267 -18.12 -4.82 11.86
C ILE A 267 -17.29 -3.67 12.40
N ARG A 268 -17.70 -3.09 13.52
CA ARG A 268 -17.12 -1.84 14.06
C ARG A 268 -15.63 -1.96 14.41
N TRP A 269 -15.25 -3.03 15.12
CA TRP A 269 -13.86 -3.22 15.55
C TRP A 269 -12.92 -3.43 14.34
N LEU A 270 -13.34 -4.19 13.33
CA LEU A 270 -12.60 -4.42 12.11
C LEU A 270 -12.40 -3.11 11.34
N ASN A 271 -13.44 -2.29 11.25
CA ASN A 271 -13.37 -0.97 10.61
C ASN A 271 -12.46 0.01 11.37
N ALA A 272 -12.33 -0.12 12.70
CA ALA A 272 -11.41 0.67 13.52
C ALA A 272 -9.95 0.25 13.27
N ILE A 273 -9.67 -1.05 13.26
CA ILE A 273 -8.34 -1.60 12.93
C ILE A 273 -7.92 -1.16 11.52
N SER A 274 -8.80 -1.31 10.53
CA SER A 274 -8.50 -0.89 9.16
C SER A 274 -8.19 0.60 9.04
N ALA A 275 -8.87 1.44 9.83
CA ALA A 275 -8.58 2.89 9.85
C ALA A 275 -7.18 3.22 10.39
N ALA A 276 -6.59 2.32 11.18
CA ALA A 276 -5.26 2.46 11.76
C ALA A 276 -4.14 1.83 10.90
N THR A 277 -4.46 1.10 9.83
CA THR A 277 -3.44 0.37 9.04
C THR A 277 -2.37 1.28 8.45
N PHE A 278 -2.71 2.51 8.04
CA PHE A 278 -1.72 3.42 7.49
C PHE A 278 -0.68 3.86 8.55
N GLY A 279 -1.10 4.04 9.80
CA GLY A 279 -0.18 4.29 10.92
C GLY A 279 0.77 3.12 11.17
N VAL A 280 0.30 1.87 10.99
CA VAL A 280 1.18 0.69 11.07
C VAL A 280 2.35 0.84 10.11
N TYR A 281 2.06 1.21 8.84
CA TYR A 281 3.12 1.42 7.84
C TYR A 281 4.12 2.51 8.29
N LEU A 282 3.64 3.66 8.71
CA LEU A 282 4.50 4.78 9.10
C LEU A 282 5.39 4.47 10.31
N ILE A 283 4.92 3.65 11.25
CA ILE A 283 5.67 3.30 12.45
C ILE A 283 6.79 2.30 12.14
N HIS A 284 6.45 1.13 11.56
CA HIS A 284 7.44 0.06 11.41
C HIS A 284 8.40 0.26 10.23
N GLU A 285 8.03 1.10 9.24
CA GLU A 285 8.84 1.39 8.05
C GLU A 285 9.54 2.77 8.14
N ASP A 286 9.44 3.47 9.27
CA ASP A 286 10.27 4.64 9.50
C ASP A 286 11.76 4.28 9.38
N PRO A 287 12.58 5.05 8.64
CA PRO A 287 13.98 4.69 8.36
C PRO A 287 14.81 4.43 9.61
N PHE A 288 14.60 5.18 10.69
CA PHE A 288 15.31 4.97 11.96
C PHE A 288 14.72 3.79 12.73
N MET A 289 13.39 3.71 12.83
CA MET A 289 12.70 2.62 13.52
C MET A 289 12.96 1.28 12.86
N ARG A 290 12.95 1.22 11.52
CA ARG A 290 13.16 0.00 10.73
C ARG A 290 14.44 -0.74 11.11
N SER A 291 15.56 0.00 11.17
CA SER A 291 16.85 -0.60 11.55
C SER A 291 16.86 -1.08 13.00
N VAL A 292 16.25 -0.31 13.91
CA VAL A 292 16.15 -0.65 15.34
C VAL A 292 15.23 -1.84 15.55
N LEU A 293 14.07 -1.86 14.90
CA LEU A 293 13.08 -2.90 15.04
C LEU A 293 13.62 -4.27 14.62
N TRP A 294 14.10 -4.38 13.37
CA TRP A 294 14.46 -5.69 12.82
C TRP A 294 15.82 -6.20 13.32
N SER A 295 16.83 -5.32 13.49
CA SER A 295 18.17 -5.75 13.89
C SER A 295 18.42 -5.79 15.40
N ARG A 296 17.80 -4.87 16.17
CA ARG A 296 18.07 -4.80 17.62
C ARG A 296 16.98 -5.44 18.47
N PHE A 297 15.70 -5.12 18.22
CA PHE A 297 14.61 -5.66 19.03
C PHE A 297 14.26 -7.10 18.64
N VAL A 298 14.03 -7.34 17.37
CA VAL A 298 13.59 -8.66 16.89
C VAL A 298 14.77 -9.59 16.65
N LYS A 299 15.93 -9.06 16.23
CA LYS A 299 17.15 -9.82 15.90
C LYS A 299 16.87 -10.91 14.85
N THR A 300 16.16 -10.54 13.79
CA THR A 300 15.64 -11.47 12.77
C THR A 300 16.71 -12.35 12.15
N SER A 301 17.92 -11.81 11.88
CA SER A 301 19.02 -12.56 11.27
C SER A 301 19.52 -13.74 12.11
N SER A 302 19.38 -13.68 13.44
CA SER A 302 19.77 -14.81 14.33
C SER A 302 18.90 -16.05 14.17
N HIS A 303 17.70 -15.90 13.59
CA HIS A 303 16.77 -17.00 13.33
C HIS A 303 16.86 -17.55 11.90
N ALA A 304 17.80 -17.06 11.05
CA ALA A 304 17.87 -17.43 9.65
C ALA A 304 17.96 -18.95 9.41
N GLN A 305 18.70 -19.66 10.24
CA GLN A 305 18.90 -21.12 10.16
C GLN A 305 18.06 -21.89 11.19
N SER A 306 17.17 -21.19 11.94
CA SER A 306 16.36 -21.85 12.96
C SER A 306 15.22 -22.67 12.38
N SER A 307 14.93 -23.82 12.96
CA SER A 307 13.81 -24.68 12.58
C SER A 307 12.44 -24.06 12.91
N ASP A 308 12.40 -23.08 13.81
CA ASP A 308 11.18 -22.37 14.23
C ASP A 308 10.90 -21.09 13.40
N LEU A 309 11.72 -20.78 12.39
CA LEU A 309 11.64 -19.53 11.61
C LEU A 309 10.21 -19.23 11.10
N ILE A 310 9.47 -20.26 10.68
CA ILE A 310 8.09 -20.10 10.20
C ILE A 310 7.20 -19.54 11.30
N PHE A 311 7.18 -20.17 12.47
CA PHE A 311 6.38 -19.70 13.61
C PHE A 311 6.85 -18.37 14.14
N PHE A 312 8.16 -18.17 14.23
CA PHE A 312 8.76 -16.93 14.66
C PHE A 312 8.34 -15.76 13.75
N SER A 313 8.42 -15.94 12.42
CA SER A 313 8.05 -14.89 11.47
C SER A 313 6.56 -14.51 11.56
N LEU A 314 5.68 -15.49 11.70
CA LEU A 314 4.24 -15.28 11.89
C LEU A 314 3.94 -14.54 13.20
N TRP A 315 4.55 -14.99 14.29
CA TRP A 315 4.41 -14.36 15.60
C TRP A 315 4.91 -12.92 15.61
N VAL A 316 6.11 -12.66 15.08
CA VAL A 316 6.69 -11.32 15.03
C VAL A 316 5.84 -10.39 14.16
N THR A 317 5.37 -10.88 13.00
CA THR A 317 4.47 -10.09 12.14
C THR A 317 3.20 -9.70 12.89
N ALA A 318 2.58 -10.63 13.60
CA ALA A 318 1.37 -10.37 14.40
C ALA A 318 1.66 -9.38 15.56
N ALA A 319 2.79 -9.55 16.25
CA ALA A 319 3.19 -8.69 17.37
C ALA A 319 3.49 -7.25 16.90
N VAL A 320 4.26 -7.08 15.82
CA VAL A 320 4.58 -5.76 15.24
C VAL A 320 3.29 -5.08 14.73
N PHE A 321 2.46 -5.81 13.98
CA PHE A 321 1.18 -5.29 13.51
C PHE A 321 0.30 -4.85 14.68
N GLY A 322 0.14 -5.71 15.70
CA GLY A 322 -0.68 -5.42 16.89
C GLY A 322 -0.18 -4.22 17.68
N ALA A 323 1.13 -4.15 17.95
CA ALA A 323 1.73 -3.02 18.67
C ALA A 323 1.52 -1.69 17.91
N CYS A 324 1.77 -1.68 16.60
CA CYS A 324 1.56 -0.50 15.78
C CYS A 324 0.07 -0.08 15.71
N ILE A 325 -0.86 -1.04 15.65
CA ILE A 325 -2.32 -0.75 15.72
C ILE A 325 -2.67 -0.05 17.04
N VAL A 326 -2.18 -0.55 18.16
CA VAL A 326 -2.45 0.06 19.47
C VAL A 326 -1.93 1.50 19.52
N ILE A 327 -0.68 1.73 19.10
CA ILE A 327 -0.07 3.07 19.05
C ILE A 327 -0.91 4.01 18.17
N GLU A 328 -1.29 3.55 16.97
CA GLU A 328 -2.07 4.38 16.05
C GLU A 328 -3.48 4.67 16.57
N LEU A 329 -4.16 3.69 17.17
CA LEU A 329 -5.47 3.92 17.77
C LEU A 329 -5.40 4.95 18.91
N LEU A 330 -4.35 4.90 19.74
CA LEU A 330 -4.11 5.92 20.77
C LEU A 330 -3.90 7.30 20.14
N ARG A 331 -3.08 7.41 19.09
CA ARG A 331 -2.88 8.68 18.37
C ARG A 331 -4.19 9.23 17.79
N ILE A 332 -4.99 8.38 17.16
CA ILE A 332 -6.28 8.77 16.59
C ILE A 332 -7.22 9.32 17.69
N HIS A 333 -7.31 8.64 18.82
CA HIS A 333 -8.25 9.02 19.89
C HIS A 333 -7.76 10.21 20.71
N LEU A 334 -6.47 10.31 20.99
CA LEU A 334 -5.91 11.33 21.88
C LEU A 334 -5.51 12.62 21.14
N ILE A 335 -4.98 12.50 19.90
CA ILE A 335 -4.34 13.62 19.21
C ILE A 335 -5.11 14.04 17.96
N GLU A 336 -5.45 13.12 17.06
CA GLU A 336 -5.99 13.45 15.74
C GLU A 336 -7.31 14.24 15.81
N ARG A 337 -8.16 13.93 16.75
CA ARG A 337 -9.46 14.61 16.93
C ARG A 337 -9.32 16.11 17.19
N TRP A 338 -8.20 16.55 17.80
CA TRP A 338 -7.99 17.95 18.15
C TRP A 338 -7.72 18.83 16.93
N TYR A 339 -6.93 18.35 15.96
CA TYR A 339 -6.61 19.12 14.78
C TYR A 339 -7.57 18.88 13.60
N LEU A 340 -8.28 17.75 13.54
CA LEU A 340 -9.21 17.47 12.44
C LEU A 340 -10.47 18.32 12.47
N LYS A 341 -10.99 18.67 13.65
CA LYS A 341 -12.21 19.48 13.76
C LYS A 341 -12.06 20.85 13.07
N PRO A 342 -11.04 21.68 13.39
CA PRO A 342 -10.84 22.95 12.72
C PRO A 342 -10.57 22.83 11.23
N LEU A 343 -9.82 21.79 10.80
CA LEU A 343 -9.51 21.58 9.38
C LEU A 343 -10.75 21.32 8.52
N LYS A 344 -11.69 20.54 9.02
CA LYS A 344 -12.94 20.24 8.28
C LYS A 344 -13.82 21.47 8.06
N LYS A 345 -13.69 22.49 8.87
CA LYS A 345 -14.49 23.72 8.75
C LYS A 345 -14.19 24.46 7.43
N HIS A 346 -12.99 24.35 6.91
CA HIS A 346 -12.55 25.01 5.68
C HIS A 346 -12.63 24.13 4.43
N ASP A 347 -13.06 22.86 4.55
CA ASP A 347 -13.10 21.93 3.42
C ASP A 347 -14.01 22.41 2.28
N ASP A 348 -15.15 23.02 2.57
CA ASP A 348 -16.10 23.45 1.55
C ASP A 348 -15.58 24.65 0.75
N ASP A 349 -14.94 25.63 1.40
CA ASP A 349 -14.36 26.80 0.72
C ASP A 349 -13.19 26.41 -0.18
N ILE A 350 -12.29 25.55 0.35
CA ILE A 350 -11.14 25.05 -0.40
C ILE A 350 -11.59 24.16 -1.56
N SER A 351 -12.60 23.32 -1.35
CA SER A 351 -13.18 22.49 -2.40
C SER A 351 -13.74 23.34 -3.55
N ALA A 352 -14.50 24.39 -3.23
CA ALA A 352 -15.05 25.30 -4.22
C ALA A 352 -13.94 26.05 -5.01
N PHE A 353 -12.86 26.40 -4.35
CA PHE A 353 -11.69 27.01 -5.02
C PHE A 353 -11.02 26.01 -5.97
N VAL A 354 -10.74 24.78 -5.51
CA VAL A 354 -10.12 23.73 -6.32
C VAL A 354 -10.99 23.38 -7.53
N ASP A 355 -12.32 23.28 -7.33
CA ASP A 355 -13.25 23.01 -8.44
C ASP A 355 -13.20 24.12 -9.52
N ARG A 356 -13.10 25.39 -9.12
CA ARG A 356 -12.94 26.53 -10.05
C ARG A 356 -11.61 26.46 -10.82
N VAL A 357 -10.50 26.11 -10.15
CA VAL A 357 -9.19 25.94 -10.79
C VAL A 357 -9.23 24.77 -11.78
N CYS A 358 -9.78 23.61 -11.37
CA CYS A 358 -9.92 22.46 -12.25
C CYS A 358 -10.80 22.78 -13.49
N GLN A 359 -11.85 23.60 -13.34
CA GLN A 359 -12.68 24.04 -14.47
C GLN A 359 -11.90 24.92 -15.46
N LYS A 360 -11.00 25.77 -14.96
CA LYS A 360 -10.17 26.61 -15.83
C LYS A 360 -9.09 25.80 -16.56
N VAL A 361 -8.44 24.85 -15.87
CA VAL A 361 -7.33 24.03 -16.41
C VAL A 361 -7.83 22.99 -17.42
N LEU A 362 -9.02 22.44 -17.22
CA LEU A 362 -9.59 21.39 -18.08
C LEU A 362 -10.70 21.91 -19.02
N ARG A 363 -10.71 23.20 -19.32
CA ARG A 363 -11.50 23.75 -20.41
C ARG A 363 -10.81 23.41 -21.74
N PHE A 364 -11.06 22.17 -22.21
CA PHE A 364 -10.85 21.74 -23.58
C PHE A 364 -12.19 21.31 -24.20
#